data_601968151c9cd9aaa3c16c7136a3fd54
#
_entry.id   601968151c9cd9aaa3c16c7136a3fd54
#
_cell.length_a   1.000
_cell.length_b   1.000
_cell.length_c   1.000
_cell.angle_alpha   90.00
_cell.angle_beta   90.00
_cell.angle_gamma   90.00
#
_symmetry.space_group_name_H-M   'P 1'
#
loop_
_entity.id
_entity.type
_entity.pdbx_description
1 polymer ?
#
loop_
_entity_poly.entity_id
_entity_poly.type
_entity_poly.pdbx_seq_one_letter_code
_entity_poly.pdbx_strand_id
1 'polypeptide(L)'
;NIYFPYTIGVSAGACNGLSYASKQRGRAKISNIDLLDKYHYISPKFFWSNKSILNMDFLFDEMPNKVLPYDFDTYFASPDRFIMVTSNCETGEAEYFEEKRSPQRLLQICRASSSLPFVSPIVWIDNKPMLDGGICDPIPFRKACEDGYNQMVLVLTRNKGYRKEEKEVKLPPFFYHKYPALKNRLCHRMREYNKTMDEIEMMEKNNQAIVIRPQKPLVVDRIEQNIKKLTDLYEEGYYCAEAVFSAVNL
;
A
#
# COMPACT_ATOMS: atom_id res chain seq x y z
N ASN A 1 -19.80 0.29 -11.16
CA ASN A 1 -18.68 -0.21 -10.35
C ASN A 1 -17.93 -1.27 -11.17
N ILE A 2 -16.61 -1.17 -11.23
CA ILE A 2 -15.73 -2.13 -11.89
C ILE A 2 -15.06 -2.94 -10.79
N TYR A 3 -15.10 -4.27 -10.87
CA TYR A 3 -14.43 -5.18 -9.95
C TYR A 3 -13.50 -6.10 -10.74
N PHE A 4 -12.27 -6.25 -10.24
CA PHE A 4 -11.26 -7.10 -10.83
C PHE A 4 -11.16 -8.40 -10.05
N PRO A 5 -11.06 -9.56 -10.72
CA PRO A 5 -10.99 -10.86 -10.05
C PRO A 5 -9.67 -11.09 -9.33
N TYR A 6 -8.65 -10.25 -9.61
CA TYR A 6 -7.34 -10.30 -9.01
C TYR A 6 -6.84 -8.88 -8.71
N THR A 7 -6.44 -8.65 -7.48
CA THR A 7 -5.95 -7.34 -7.02
C THR A 7 -4.74 -7.55 -6.11
N ILE A 8 -3.73 -6.68 -6.24
CA ILE A 8 -2.56 -6.65 -5.32
C ILE A 8 -2.45 -5.27 -4.70
N GLY A 9 -2.28 -5.21 -3.38
CA GLY A 9 -2.12 -3.97 -2.63
C GLY A 9 -0.82 -3.94 -1.82
N VAL A 10 -0.22 -2.76 -1.72
CA VAL A 10 1.02 -2.51 -0.95
C VAL A 10 0.80 -1.32 -0.04
N SER A 11 1.07 -1.44 1.27
CA SER A 11 0.99 -0.33 2.23
C SER A 11 -0.40 0.35 2.19
N ALA A 12 -0.49 1.64 1.91
CA ALA A 12 -1.76 2.32 1.70
C ALA A 12 -2.64 1.64 0.63
N GLY A 13 -2.02 1.06 -0.41
CA GLY A 13 -2.72 0.25 -1.41
C GLY A 13 -3.31 -1.03 -0.83
N ALA A 14 -2.69 -1.65 0.18
CA ALA A 14 -3.28 -2.79 0.89
C ALA A 14 -4.52 -2.36 1.70
N CYS A 15 -4.45 -1.24 2.43
CA CYS A 15 -5.59 -0.71 3.19
C CYS A 15 -6.78 -0.33 2.28
N ASN A 16 -6.50 0.34 1.16
CA ASN A 16 -7.53 0.73 0.21
C ASN A 16 -8.07 -0.50 -0.55
N GLY A 17 -7.20 -1.46 -0.88
CA GLY A 17 -7.55 -2.71 -1.52
C GLY A 17 -8.46 -3.58 -0.66
N LEU A 18 -8.29 -3.60 0.66
CA LEU A 18 -9.24 -4.25 1.58
C LEU A 18 -10.64 -3.66 1.44
N SER A 19 -10.77 -2.32 1.44
CA SER A 19 -12.05 -1.65 1.27
C SER A 19 -12.71 -1.95 -0.09
N TYR A 20 -11.89 -2.08 -1.13
CA TYR A 20 -12.32 -2.48 -2.46
C TYR A 20 -12.76 -3.94 -2.50
N ALA A 21 -11.97 -4.87 -1.96
CA ALA A 21 -12.23 -6.30 -1.97
C ALA A 21 -13.47 -6.69 -1.15
N SER A 22 -13.79 -5.94 -0.08
CA SER A 22 -15.04 -6.09 0.69
C SER A 22 -16.23 -5.33 0.10
N LYS A 23 -16.05 -4.68 -1.07
CA LYS A 23 -17.09 -3.89 -1.77
C LYS A 23 -17.64 -2.71 -0.93
N GLN A 24 -16.93 -2.28 0.11
CA GLN A 24 -17.31 -1.17 0.97
C GLN A 24 -16.92 0.19 0.33
N ARG A 25 -17.72 0.63 -0.64
CA ARG A 25 -17.50 1.91 -1.33
C ARG A 25 -17.51 3.06 -0.33
N GLY A 26 -16.54 3.97 -0.46
CA GLY A 26 -16.40 5.15 0.41
C GLY A 26 -15.65 4.87 1.73
N ARG A 27 -15.48 3.60 2.13
CA ARG A 27 -14.79 3.23 3.37
C ARG A 27 -13.37 3.80 3.45
N ALA A 28 -12.63 3.77 2.34
CA ALA A 28 -11.28 4.32 2.27
C ALA A 28 -11.26 5.84 2.53
N LYS A 29 -12.23 6.60 2.00
CA LYS A 29 -12.37 8.04 2.29
C LYS A 29 -12.65 8.28 3.77
N ILE A 30 -13.64 7.58 4.31
CA ILE A 30 -14.02 7.70 5.73
C ILE A 30 -12.81 7.40 6.62
N SER A 31 -12.08 6.28 6.37
CA SER A 31 -10.95 5.88 7.20
C SER A 31 -9.76 6.84 7.12
N ASN A 32 -9.45 7.38 5.94
CA ASN A 32 -8.24 8.18 5.73
C ASN A 32 -8.46 9.69 5.90
N ILE A 33 -9.71 10.18 5.83
CA ILE A 33 -10.03 11.61 5.92
C ILE A 33 -10.89 11.87 7.16
N ASP A 34 -12.12 11.34 7.20
CA ASP A 34 -13.09 11.71 8.24
C ASP A 34 -12.65 11.20 9.63
N LEU A 35 -12.12 9.95 9.71
CA LEU A 35 -11.62 9.42 10.98
C LEU A 35 -10.25 9.97 11.37
N LEU A 36 -9.43 10.42 10.40
CA LEU A 36 -8.18 11.11 10.72
C LEU A 36 -8.48 12.42 11.44
N ASP A 37 -9.44 13.20 10.94
CA ASP A 37 -9.87 14.43 11.57
C ASP A 37 -10.42 14.20 12.98
N LYS A 38 -11.21 13.15 13.16
CA LYS A 38 -11.87 12.84 14.43
C LYS A 38 -10.92 12.23 15.48
N TYR A 39 -10.05 11.32 15.09
CA TYR A 39 -9.26 10.49 16.03
C TYR A 39 -7.78 10.86 16.08
N HIS A 40 -7.30 11.70 15.16
CA HIS A 40 -5.91 12.17 15.12
C HIS A 40 -4.89 11.04 15.29
N TYR A 41 -5.10 9.90 14.62
CA TYR A 41 -4.32 8.68 14.77
C TYR A 41 -2.90 8.77 14.16
N ILE A 42 -2.51 9.94 13.66
CA ILE A 42 -1.14 10.27 13.24
C ILE A 42 -0.57 11.28 14.22
N SER A 43 0.42 10.89 15.01
CA SER A 43 1.07 11.81 15.95
C SER A 43 2.42 11.26 16.40
N PRO A 44 3.45 12.12 16.56
CA PRO A 44 4.72 11.73 17.19
C PRO A 44 4.55 11.16 18.61
N LYS A 45 3.46 11.48 19.32
CA LYS A 45 3.17 10.95 20.66
C LYS A 45 3.05 9.43 20.69
N PHE A 46 2.56 8.82 19.60
CA PHE A 46 2.43 7.36 19.51
C PHE A 46 3.76 6.64 19.41
N PHE A 47 4.85 7.36 19.07
CA PHE A 47 6.19 6.77 19.05
C PHE A 47 6.62 6.26 20.44
N TRP A 48 6.22 6.95 21.49
CA TRP A 48 6.56 6.57 22.87
C TRP A 48 5.73 5.37 23.36
N SER A 49 4.47 5.27 22.97
CA SER A 49 3.58 4.16 23.37
C SER A 49 3.69 2.94 22.46
N ASN A 50 3.68 3.15 21.14
CA ASN A 50 3.51 2.07 20.14
C ASN A 50 4.71 1.91 19.22
N LYS A 51 5.81 2.64 19.46
CA LYS A 51 7.01 2.69 18.61
C LYS A 51 6.67 3.02 17.14
N SER A 52 5.59 3.76 16.91
CA SER A 52 5.11 4.19 15.61
C SER A 52 4.56 5.61 15.69
N ILE A 53 4.67 6.37 14.61
CA ILE A 53 3.99 7.66 14.47
C ILE A 53 2.50 7.51 14.12
N LEU A 54 2.09 6.30 13.72
CA LEU A 54 0.71 5.92 13.48
C LEU A 54 0.19 5.14 14.68
N ASN A 55 -1.04 5.37 15.10
CA ASN A 55 -1.70 4.48 16.06
C ASN A 55 -2.11 3.17 15.38
N MET A 56 -1.15 2.24 15.30
CA MET A 56 -1.30 0.96 14.60
C MET A 56 -2.40 0.08 15.22
N ASP A 57 -2.62 0.17 16.52
CA ASP A 57 -3.66 -0.60 17.20
C ASP A 57 -5.05 -0.04 16.87
N PHE A 58 -5.18 1.29 16.82
CA PHE A 58 -6.41 1.91 16.33
C PHE A 58 -6.71 1.50 14.88
N LEU A 59 -5.71 1.61 13.99
CA LEU A 59 -5.90 1.39 12.55
C LEU A 59 -6.23 -0.07 12.19
N PHE A 60 -5.59 -1.04 12.88
CA PHE A 60 -5.66 -2.46 12.49
C PHE A 60 -6.37 -3.36 13.51
N ASP A 61 -6.91 -2.79 14.59
CA ASP A 61 -7.76 -3.51 15.54
C ASP A 61 -9.03 -2.73 15.85
N GLU A 62 -8.94 -1.56 16.48
CA GLU A 62 -10.12 -0.84 16.95
C GLU A 62 -11.01 -0.34 15.79
N MET A 63 -10.41 0.28 14.77
CA MET A 63 -11.16 0.83 13.65
C MET A 63 -11.94 -0.25 12.90
N PRO A 64 -11.32 -1.34 12.40
CA PRO A 64 -12.03 -2.35 11.60
C PRO A 64 -13.00 -3.22 12.41
N ASN A 65 -12.85 -3.29 13.73
CA ASN A 65 -13.73 -4.12 14.55
C ASN A 65 -14.86 -3.33 15.25
N LYS A 66 -14.69 -2.00 15.47
CA LYS A 66 -15.62 -1.22 16.30
C LYS A 66 -16.07 0.11 15.68
N VAL A 67 -15.13 0.91 15.16
CA VAL A 67 -15.39 2.31 14.76
C VAL A 67 -15.96 2.38 13.36
N LEU A 68 -15.38 1.63 12.44
CA LEU A 68 -15.80 1.49 11.04
C LEU A 68 -15.69 0.00 10.68
N PRO A 69 -16.68 -0.83 11.05
CA PRO A 69 -16.61 -2.27 10.89
C PRO A 69 -16.26 -2.68 9.48
N TYR A 70 -15.31 -3.62 9.37
CA TYR A 70 -14.94 -4.23 8.11
C TYR A 70 -15.89 -5.38 7.80
N ASP A 71 -16.36 -5.46 6.57
CA ASP A 71 -17.24 -6.53 6.11
C ASP A 71 -16.43 -7.78 5.75
N PHE A 72 -16.08 -8.55 6.78
CA PHE A 72 -15.35 -9.80 6.62
C PHE A 72 -16.15 -10.86 5.86
N ASP A 73 -17.47 -10.88 6.04
CA ASP A 73 -18.32 -11.88 5.42
C ASP A 73 -18.32 -11.70 3.89
N THR A 74 -18.53 -10.47 3.41
CA THR A 74 -18.44 -10.17 1.98
C THR A 74 -17.05 -10.46 1.43
N TYR A 75 -15.99 -10.11 2.17
CA TYR A 75 -14.61 -10.37 1.74
C TYR A 75 -14.31 -11.87 1.61
N PHE A 76 -14.65 -12.67 2.63
CA PHE A 76 -14.36 -14.11 2.64
C PHE A 76 -15.24 -14.91 1.69
N ALA A 77 -16.48 -14.46 1.43
CA ALA A 77 -17.37 -15.08 0.47
C ALA A 77 -17.01 -14.76 -0.99
N SER A 78 -16.23 -13.70 -1.24
CA SER A 78 -15.86 -13.31 -2.61
C SER A 78 -14.90 -14.32 -3.22
N PRO A 79 -15.12 -14.76 -4.49
CA PRO A 79 -14.17 -15.56 -5.25
C PRO A 79 -12.96 -14.75 -5.71
N ASP A 80 -13.04 -13.42 -5.63
CA ASP A 80 -11.97 -12.52 -6.09
C ASP A 80 -10.74 -12.65 -5.18
N ARG A 81 -9.57 -12.69 -5.78
CA ARG A 81 -8.29 -12.79 -5.08
C ARG A 81 -7.78 -11.41 -4.69
N PHE A 82 -7.38 -11.26 -3.46
CA PHE A 82 -6.70 -10.06 -2.98
C PHE A 82 -5.38 -10.43 -2.29
N ILE A 83 -4.29 -9.93 -2.88
CA ILE A 83 -2.93 -10.18 -2.41
C ILE A 83 -2.40 -8.93 -1.70
N MET A 84 -1.80 -9.10 -0.54
CA MET A 84 -1.10 -8.04 0.20
C MET A 84 0.40 -8.33 0.22
N VAL A 85 1.20 -7.30 -0.04
CA VAL A 85 2.67 -7.43 -0.12
C VAL A 85 3.30 -6.95 1.17
N THR A 86 4.24 -7.72 1.68
CA THR A 86 5.13 -7.35 2.78
C THR A 86 6.59 -7.56 2.41
N SER A 87 7.50 -7.01 3.18
CA SER A 87 8.94 -7.24 3.04
C SER A 87 9.45 -8.10 4.19
N ASN A 88 9.97 -9.27 3.89
CA ASN A 88 10.60 -10.13 4.88
C ASN A 88 11.95 -9.53 5.31
N CYS A 89 12.10 -9.28 6.61
CA CYS A 89 13.31 -8.66 7.14
C CYS A 89 14.54 -9.57 7.05
N GLU A 90 14.36 -10.88 7.15
CA GLU A 90 15.47 -11.85 7.13
C GLU A 90 16.02 -12.03 5.72
N THR A 91 15.15 -12.23 4.74
CA THR A 91 15.55 -12.51 3.35
C THR A 91 15.78 -11.24 2.52
N GLY A 92 15.16 -10.11 2.91
CA GLY A 92 15.14 -8.87 2.11
C GLY A 92 14.31 -9.00 0.84
N GLU A 93 13.38 -9.96 0.78
CA GLU A 93 12.51 -10.22 -0.36
C GLU A 93 11.06 -9.88 -0.05
N ALA A 94 10.26 -9.67 -1.10
CA ALA A 94 8.82 -9.49 -0.97
C ALA A 94 8.14 -10.83 -0.66
N GLU A 95 7.17 -10.80 0.27
CA GLU A 95 6.25 -11.91 0.47
C GLU A 95 4.83 -11.46 0.15
N TYR A 96 4.08 -12.35 -0.51
CA TYR A 96 2.75 -12.11 -1.05
C TYR A 96 1.74 -12.99 -0.31
N PHE A 97 0.83 -12.34 0.39
CA PHE A 97 -0.15 -13.02 1.23
C PHE A 97 -1.56 -12.88 0.67
N GLU A 98 -2.23 -13.99 0.51
CA GLU A 98 -3.67 -14.09 0.33
C GLU A 98 -4.27 -14.72 1.59
N GLU A 99 -5.23 -14.03 2.22
CA GLU A 99 -5.87 -14.52 3.45
C GLU A 99 -7.38 -14.60 3.24
N LYS A 100 -7.94 -15.79 3.36
CA LYS A 100 -9.38 -16.06 3.12
C LYS A 100 -10.05 -16.79 4.30
N ARG A 101 -9.41 -16.85 5.48
CA ARG A 101 -9.91 -17.67 6.61
C ARG A 101 -9.99 -16.93 7.93
N SER A 102 -9.02 -16.08 8.23
CA SER A 102 -8.90 -15.46 9.55
C SER A 102 -8.94 -13.93 9.46
N PRO A 103 -9.97 -13.28 10.06
CA PRO A 103 -10.04 -11.84 10.20
C PRO A 103 -8.81 -11.24 10.86
N GLN A 104 -8.34 -11.85 11.94
CA GLN A 104 -7.20 -11.38 12.72
C GLN A 104 -5.92 -11.43 11.88
N ARG A 105 -5.69 -12.54 11.15
CA ARG A 105 -4.53 -12.69 10.30
C ARG A 105 -4.57 -11.74 9.10
N LEU A 106 -5.75 -11.52 8.52
CA LEU A 106 -5.97 -10.55 7.45
C LEU A 106 -5.53 -9.13 7.88
N LEU A 107 -5.99 -8.68 9.04
CA LEU A 107 -5.62 -7.38 9.61
C LEU A 107 -4.13 -7.32 10.00
N GLN A 108 -3.57 -8.41 10.50
CA GLN A 108 -2.14 -8.51 10.83
C GLN A 108 -1.26 -8.38 9.57
N ILE A 109 -1.63 -9.01 8.47
CA ILE A 109 -0.93 -8.88 7.17
C ILE A 109 -1.03 -7.43 6.66
N CYS A 110 -2.20 -6.82 6.73
CA CYS A 110 -2.38 -5.43 6.33
C CYS A 110 -1.54 -4.47 7.20
N ARG A 111 -1.50 -4.71 8.52
CA ARG A 111 -0.62 -4.00 9.46
C ARG A 111 0.85 -4.12 9.08
N ALA A 112 1.32 -5.33 8.75
CA ALA A 112 2.69 -5.57 8.30
C ALA A 112 3.00 -4.84 7.00
N SER A 113 2.11 -4.94 6.01
CA SER A 113 2.22 -4.23 4.72
C SER A 113 2.32 -2.71 4.89
N SER A 114 1.79 -2.16 5.99
CA SER A 114 1.77 -0.73 6.31
C SER A 114 2.82 -0.32 7.36
N SER A 115 3.66 -1.25 7.82
CA SER A 115 4.69 -0.98 8.84
C SER A 115 5.93 -0.36 8.21
N LEU A 116 5.96 0.97 8.17
CA LEU A 116 7.05 1.76 7.58
C LEU A 116 8.37 1.56 8.34
N PRO A 117 9.51 1.43 7.63
CA PRO A 117 10.81 1.30 8.28
C PRO A 117 11.12 2.56 9.11
N PHE A 118 11.78 2.35 10.25
CA PHE A 118 12.21 3.35 11.24
C PHE A 118 11.10 3.98 12.08
N VAL A 119 9.87 4.00 11.60
CA VAL A 119 8.74 4.71 12.24
C VAL A 119 7.58 3.79 12.61
N SER A 120 7.73 2.49 12.41
CA SER A 120 6.78 1.46 12.84
C SER A 120 7.51 0.20 13.29
N PRO A 121 6.92 -0.60 14.19
CA PRO A 121 7.52 -1.86 14.64
C PRO A 121 7.49 -2.91 13.54
N ILE A 122 8.40 -3.88 13.63
CA ILE A 122 8.34 -5.12 12.86
C ILE A 122 7.10 -5.91 13.30
N VAL A 123 6.34 -6.41 12.35
CA VAL A 123 5.18 -7.27 12.58
C VAL A 123 5.53 -8.71 12.23
N TRP A 124 5.19 -9.63 13.11
CA TRP A 124 5.48 -11.05 12.92
C TRP A 124 4.29 -11.75 12.26
N ILE A 125 4.51 -12.41 11.13
CA ILE A 125 3.53 -13.24 10.43
C ILE A 125 4.16 -14.63 10.26
N ASP A 126 3.50 -15.67 10.78
CA ASP A 126 3.97 -17.05 10.69
C ASP A 126 5.45 -17.21 11.14
N ASN A 127 5.80 -16.57 12.26
CA ASN A 127 7.16 -16.50 12.81
C ASN A 127 8.22 -15.82 11.92
N LYS A 128 7.82 -15.05 10.91
CA LYS A 128 8.70 -14.27 10.05
C LYS A 128 8.54 -12.78 10.35
N PRO A 129 9.65 -12.03 10.48
CA PRO A 129 9.61 -10.59 10.73
C PRO A 129 9.31 -9.82 9.43
N MET A 130 8.21 -9.06 9.41
CA MET A 130 7.72 -8.34 8.23
C MET A 130 7.69 -6.84 8.45
N LEU A 131 7.94 -6.10 7.39
CA LEU A 131 7.75 -4.66 7.25
C LEU A 131 6.99 -4.32 5.96
N ASP A 132 6.78 -3.01 5.73
CA ASP A 132 6.08 -2.46 4.55
C ASP A 132 6.57 -3.07 3.24
N GLY A 133 5.65 -3.58 2.44
CA GLY A 133 5.94 -4.23 1.17
C GLY A 133 6.65 -3.33 0.15
N GLY A 134 6.43 -2.01 0.25
CA GLY A 134 7.08 -1.02 -0.62
C GLY A 134 8.60 -0.89 -0.44
N ILE A 135 9.20 -1.62 0.50
CA ILE A 135 10.66 -1.74 0.60
C ILE A 135 11.19 -2.66 -0.51
N CYS A 136 10.52 -3.80 -0.73
CA CYS A 136 10.98 -4.84 -1.67
C CYS A 136 10.24 -4.80 -3.01
N ASP A 137 8.92 -4.60 -3.00
CA ASP A 137 8.11 -4.53 -4.22
C ASP A 137 7.01 -3.46 -4.09
N PRO A 138 7.32 -2.21 -4.42
CA PRO A 138 6.39 -1.08 -4.26
C PRO A 138 5.23 -1.08 -5.26
N ILE A 139 5.38 -1.74 -6.41
CA ILE A 139 4.36 -1.83 -7.47
C ILE A 139 4.44 -3.24 -8.07
N PRO A 140 3.69 -4.20 -7.53
CA PRO A 140 3.89 -5.64 -7.73
C PRO A 140 3.31 -6.18 -9.05
N PHE A 141 3.52 -5.47 -10.16
CA PHE A 141 3.00 -5.89 -11.47
C PHE A 141 3.67 -7.17 -11.97
N ARG A 142 4.95 -7.42 -11.62
CA ARG A 142 5.64 -8.66 -12.01
C ARG A 142 4.99 -9.88 -11.37
N LYS A 143 4.57 -9.76 -10.11
CA LYS A 143 3.81 -10.82 -9.43
C LYS A 143 2.48 -11.10 -10.14
N ALA A 144 1.79 -10.06 -10.62
CA ALA A 144 0.57 -10.26 -11.41
C ALA A 144 0.85 -11.01 -12.72
N CYS A 145 1.95 -10.69 -13.42
CA CYS A 145 2.38 -11.43 -14.62
C CYS A 145 2.73 -12.89 -14.32
N GLU A 146 3.46 -13.16 -13.23
CA GLU A 146 3.78 -14.52 -12.76
C GLU A 146 2.53 -15.35 -12.46
N ASP A 147 1.48 -14.69 -11.92
CA ASP A 147 0.19 -15.33 -11.64
C ASP A 147 -0.71 -15.42 -12.88
N GLY A 148 -0.21 -15.04 -14.08
CA GLY A 148 -0.90 -15.20 -15.36
C GLY A 148 -1.67 -13.97 -15.86
N TYR A 149 -1.60 -12.83 -15.17
CA TYR A 149 -2.31 -11.61 -15.53
C TYR A 149 -1.41 -10.66 -16.32
N ASN A 150 -1.50 -10.68 -17.66
CA ASN A 150 -0.65 -9.90 -18.57
C ASN A 150 -1.29 -8.58 -19.04
N GLN A 151 -2.54 -8.33 -18.71
CA GLN A 151 -3.22 -7.06 -18.87
C GLN A 151 -3.70 -6.59 -17.52
N MET A 152 -3.44 -5.34 -17.16
CA MET A 152 -3.69 -4.86 -15.81
C MET A 152 -4.03 -3.38 -15.75
N VAL A 153 -4.69 -3.01 -14.68
CA VAL A 153 -4.88 -1.60 -14.28
C VAL A 153 -3.93 -1.31 -13.12
N LEU A 154 -3.06 -0.33 -13.31
CA LEU A 154 -2.10 0.12 -12.30
C LEU A 154 -2.55 1.47 -11.73
N VAL A 155 -2.77 1.53 -10.42
CA VAL A 155 -3.09 2.78 -9.70
C VAL A 155 -1.83 3.28 -9.02
N LEU A 156 -1.25 4.34 -9.53
CA LEU A 156 0.00 4.92 -9.06
C LEU A 156 -0.23 6.19 -8.26
N THR A 157 0.64 6.43 -7.29
CA THR A 157 0.59 7.62 -6.42
C THR A 157 1.49 8.76 -6.91
N ARG A 158 2.13 8.62 -8.07
CA ARG A 158 3.03 9.63 -8.64
C ARG A 158 2.68 9.90 -10.09
N ASN A 159 2.85 11.16 -10.50
CA ASN A 159 2.62 11.62 -11.87
C ASN A 159 3.58 10.96 -12.88
N LYS A 160 3.25 11.05 -14.14
CA LYS A 160 4.08 10.53 -15.25
C LYS A 160 5.49 11.17 -15.23
N GLY A 161 6.49 10.33 -15.51
CA GLY A 161 7.90 10.75 -15.53
C GLY A 161 8.54 10.94 -14.15
N TYR A 162 7.79 10.76 -13.04
CA TYR A 162 8.39 10.86 -11.73
C TYR A 162 9.44 9.75 -11.51
N ARG A 163 10.60 10.16 -10.99
CA ARG A 163 11.67 9.26 -10.54
C ARG A 163 12.15 9.70 -9.17
N LYS A 164 12.55 8.75 -8.36
CA LYS A 164 13.17 9.01 -7.06
C LYS A 164 14.63 9.40 -7.29
N GLU A 165 15.12 10.34 -6.48
CA GLU A 165 16.54 10.69 -6.50
C GLU A 165 17.36 9.49 -6.00
N GLU A 166 18.28 9.02 -6.84
CA GLU A 166 19.17 7.89 -6.54
C GLU A 166 20.35 8.35 -5.69
N LYS A 167 20.08 8.68 -4.43
CA LYS A 167 21.14 8.94 -3.44
C LYS A 167 21.53 7.64 -2.77
N GLU A 168 22.82 7.45 -2.56
CA GLU A 168 23.32 6.36 -1.73
C GLU A 168 22.84 6.56 -0.30
N VAL A 169 21.93 5.69 0.13
CA VAL A 169 21.37 5.72 1.49
C VAL A 169 22.32 4.95 2.41
N LYS A 170 23.16 5.67 3.16
CA LYS A 170 24.01 5.07 4.20
C LYS A 170 23.20 4.97 5.50
N LEU A 171 22.80 3.77 5.85
CA LEU A 171 22.13 3.53 7.12
C LEU A 171 23.15 3.33 8.24
N PRO A 172 22.97 3.97 9.41
CA PRO A 172 23.81 3.73 10.58
C PRO A 172 23.91 2.24 10.91
N PRO A 173 25.08 1.76 11.41
CA PRO A 173 25.32 0.33 11.65
C PRO A 173 24.28 -0.34 12.55
N PHE A 174 23.74 0.38 13.54
CA PHE A 174 22.78 -0.14 14.52
C PHE A 174 21.37 -0.34 13.97
N PHE A 175 20.99 0.36 12.88
CA PHE A 175 19.69 0.12 12.26
C PHE A 175 19.68 -1.23 11.53
N TYR A 176 18.71 -2.07 11.87
CA TYR A 176 18.50 -3.40 11.27
C TYR A 176 19.75 -4.27 11.23
N HIS A 177 20.63 -4.17 12.27
CA HIS A 177 21.87 -4.96 12.34
C HIS A 177 21.61 -6.47 12.32
N LYS A 178 20.46 -6.91 12.84
CA LYS A 178 20.01 -8.32 12.79
C LYS A 178 19.48 -8.74 11.41
N TYR A 179 19.23 -7.80 10.51
CA TYR A 179 18.60 -8.01 9.20
C TYR A 179 19.43 -7.39 8.08
N PRO A 180 20.60 -7.94 7.75
CA PRO A 180 21.51 -7.36 6.76
C PRO A 180 20.91 -7.34 5.34
N ALA A 181 20.11 -8.34 4.99
CA ALA A 181 19.43 -8.39 3.71
C ALA A 181 18.40 -7.25 3.54
N LEU A 182 17.56 -7.00 4.56
CA LEU A 182 16.66 -5.85 4.59
C LEU A 182 17.43 -4.54 4.48
N LYS A 183 18.55 -4.40 5.23
CA LYS A 183 19.38 -3.19 5.19
C LYS A 183 19.91 -2.92 3.78
N ASN A 184 20.41 -3.96 3.11
CA ASN A 184 20.85 -3.85 1.72
C ASN A 184 19.71 -3.40 0.80
N ARG A 185 18.51 -3.99 0.95
CA ARG A 185 17.33 -3.63 0.15
C ARG A 185 16.95 -2.16 0.36
N LEU A 186 16.94 -1.67 1.62
CA LEU A 186 16.66 -0.27 1.94
C LEU A 186 17.62 0.71 1.26
N CYS A 187 18.89 0.35 1.12
CA CYS A 187 19.89 1.18 0.45
C CYS A 187 19.64 1.30 -1.06
N HIS A 188 19.13 0.25 -1.71
CA HIS A 188 18.98 0.18 -3.16
C HIS A 188 17.54 0.45 -3.66
N ARG A 189 16.55 0.59 -2.77
CA ARG A 189 15.12 0.68 -3.11
C ARG A 189 14.74 1.81 -4.07
N MET A 190 15.51 2.91 -4.10
CA MET A 190 15.21 4.04 -4.98
C MET A 190 15.49 3.70 -6.44
N ARG A 191 16.62 3.05 -6.69
CA ARG A 191 17.02 2.57 -8.01
C ARG A 191 16.05 1.50 -8.52
N GLU A 192 15.67 0.55 -7.65
CA GLU A 192 14.71 -0.49 -8.04
C GLU A 192 13.32 0.09 -8.34
N TYR A 193 12.88 1.08 -7.57
CA TYR A 193 11.65 1.81 -7.89
C TYR A 193 11.70 2.47 -9.27
N ASN A 194 12.80 3.13 -9.61
CA ASN A 194 12.95 3.81 -10.90
C ASN A 194 12.93 2.82 -12.06
N LYS A 195 13.61 1.68 -11.95
CA LYS A 195 13.52 0.59 -12.95
C LYS A 195 12.10 0.07 -13.13
N THR A 196 11.38 -0.12 -12.01
CA THR A 196 9.97 -0.52 -12.04
C THR A 196 9.12 0.50 -12.79
N MET A 197 9.38 1.80 -12.62
CA MET A 197 8.66 2.85 -13.36
C MET A 197 8.99 2.84 -14.84
N ASP A 198 10.23 2.56 -15.23
CA ASP A 198 10.62 2.44 -16.65
C ASP A 198 9.88 1.28 -17.33
N GLU A 199 9.78 0.14 -16.67
CA GLU A 199 9.04 -1.02 -17.19
C GLU A 199 7.53 -0.72 -17.30
N ILE A 200 6.94 -0.06 -16.33
CA ILE A 200 5.52 0.33 -16.36
C ILE A 200 5.25 1.30 -17.52
N GLU A 201 6.12 2.27 -17.76
CA GLU A 201 5.97 3.18 -18.88
C GLU A 201 6.07 2.46 -20.24
N MET A 202 6.90 1.41 -20.33
CA MET A 202 6.94 0.55 -21.52
C MET A 202 5.66 -0.28 -21.67
N MET A 203 5.13 -0.84 -20.59
CA MET A 203 3.86 -1.58 -20.59
C MET A 203 2.69 -0.68 -21.02
N GLU A 204 2.63 0.54 -20.50
CA GLU A 204 1.62 1.53 -20.90
C GLU A 204 1.71 1.84 -22.40
N LYS A 205 2.93 2.08 -22.92
CA LYS A 205 3.18 2.33 -24.35
C LYS A 205 2.76 1.16 -25.25
N ASN A 206 2.91 -0.06 -24.75
CA ASN A 206 2.57 -1.30 -25.46
C ASN A 206 1.11 -1.74 -25.26
N ASN A 207 0.27 -0.94 -24.60
CA ASN A 207 -1.12 -1.25 -24.24
C ASN A 207 -1.26 -2.53 -23.38
N GLN A 208 -0.25 -2.87 -22.59
CA GLN A 208 -0.27 -3.98 -21.63
C GLN A 208 -0.76 -3.55 -20.24
N ALA A 209 -0.74 -2.25 -19.96
CA ALA A 209 -1.23 -1.67 -18.73
C ALA A 209 -2.04 -0.40 -18.98
N ILE A 210 -3.16 -0.30 -18.29
CA ILE A 210 -3.92 0.95 -18.12
C ILE A 210 -3.40 1.59 -16.83
N VAL A 211 -2.94 2.84 -16.90
CA VAL A 211 -2.33 3.50 -15.74
C VAL A 211 -3.16 4.68 -15.29
N ILE A 212 -3.65 4.60 -14.06
CA ILE A 212 -4.33 5.68 -13.34
C ILE A 212 -3.30 6.34 -12.44
N ARG A 213 -3.07 7.64 -12.62
CA ARG A 213 -2.06 8.39 -11.83
C ARG A 213 -2.43 9.87 -11.73
N PRO A 214 -1.92 10.59 -10.72
CA PRO A 214 -2.05 12.04 -10.65
C PRO A 214 -1.45 12.70 -11.90
N GLN A 215 -2.11 13.75 -12.37
CA GLN A 215 -1.62 14.51 -13.54
C GLN A 215 -0.48 15.46 -13.16
N LYS A 216 -0.43 15.88 -11.89
CA LYS A 216 0.56 16.81 -11.34
C LYS A 216 1.33 16.19 -10.18
N PRO A 217 2.52 16.68 -9.83
CA PRO A 217 3.21 16.27 -8.61
C PRO A 217 2.34 16.43 -7.38
N LEU A 218 2.35 15.44 -6.49
CA LEU A 218 1.59 15.48 -5.25
C LEU A 218 2.10 16.62 -4.34
N VAL A 219 1.15 17.31 -3.71
CA VAL A 219 1.39 18.34 -2.69
C VAL A 219 1.17 17.83 -1.27
N VAL A 220 0.98 16.51 -1.11
CA VAL A 220 0.77 15.83 0.17
C VAL A 220 1.95 14.94 0.53
N ASP A 221 2.27 14.86 1.81
CA ASP A 221 3.27 13.97 2.36
C ASP A 221 2.65 12.64 2.81
N ARG A 222 3.52 11.64 3.14
CA ARG A 222 3.07 10.32 3.63
C ARG A 222 2.29 10.37 4.94
N ILE A 223 2.48 11.41 5.73
CA ILE A 223 1.85 11.65 7.03
C ILE A 223 1.05 12.94 7.02
N GLU A 224 0.52 13.33 5.86
CA GLU A 224 -0.31 14.52 5.71
C GLU A 224 -1.54 14.43 6.63
N GLN A 225 -1.83 15.54 7.32
CA GLN A 225 -2.98 15.67 8.22
C GLN A 225 -3.91 16.81 7.83
N ASN A 226 -3.58 17.54 6.77
CA ASN A 226 -4.45 18.60 6.28
C ASN A 226 -5.63 18.01 5.51
N ILE A 227 -6.80 18.02 6.12
CA ILE A 227 -8.04 17.42 5.61
C ILE A 227 -8.41 17.97 4.23
N LYS A 228 -8.23 19.26 4.01
CA LYS A 228 -8.52 19.87 2.70
C LYS A 228 -7.63 19.29 1.61
N LYS A 229 -6.31 19.21 1.84
CA LYS A 229 -5.38 18.62 0.87
C LYS A 229 -5.69 17.15 0.59
N LEU A 230 -6.07 16.38 1.63
CA LEU A 230 -6.44 14.97 1.48
C LEU A 230 -7.75 14.82 0.69
N THR A 231 -8.73 15.72 0.91
CA THR A 231 -9.98 15.74 0.16
C THR A 231 -9.73 16.11 -1.30
N ASP A 232 -8.96 17.17 -1.55
CA ASP A 232 -8.61 17.60 -2.91
C ASP A 232 -7.91 16.46 -3.68
N LEU A 233 -7.00 15.72 -3.02
CA LEU A 233 -6.32 14.56 -3.60
C LEU A 233 -7.27 13.37 -3.86
N TYR A 234 -8.21 13.12 -2.96
CA TYR A 234 -9.23 12.08 -3.15
C TYR A 234 -10.08 12.36 -4.39
N GLU A 235 -10.52 13.61 -4.56
CA GLU A 235 -11.30 14.06 -5.71
C GLU A 235 -10.49 13.97 -7.02
N GLU A 236 -9.22 14.41 -7.00
CA GLU A 236 -8.32 14.26 -8.14
C GLU A 236 -8.19 12.79 -8.57
N GLY A 237 -8.01 11.88 -7.58
CA GLY A 237 -7.93 10.44 -7.85
C GLY A 237 -9.21 9.89 -8.50
N TYR A 238 -10.37 10.35 -8.07
CA TYR A 238 -11.65 9.98 -8.65
C TYR A 238 -11.76 10.43 -10.11
N TYR A 239 -11.46 11.70 -10.39
CA TYR A 239 -11.49 12.26 -11.75
C TYR A 239 -10.46 11.59 -12.69
N CYS A 240 -9.26 11.28 -12.18
CA CYS A 240 -8.26 10.56 -12.98
C CYS A 240 -8.75 9.17 -13.39
N ALA A 241 -9.40 8.45 -12.48
CA ALA A 241 -9.95 7.12 -12.77
C ALA A 241 -11.11 7.21 -13.77
N GLU A 242 -12.04 8.15 -13.58
CA GLU A 242 -13.18 8.37 -14.46
C GLU A 242 -12.72 8.71 -15.89
N ALA A 243 -11.77 9.62 -16.04
CA ALA A 243 -11.22 10.00 -17.33
C ALA A 243 -10.57 8.81 -18.06
N VAL A 244 -9.81 7.98 -17.35
CA VAL A 244 -9.14 6.81 -17.93
C VAL A 244 -10.18 5.76 -18.36
N PHE A 245 -11.16 5.41 -17.51
CA PHE A 245 -12.15 4.41 -17.85
C PHE A 245 -13.14 4.86 -18.94
N SER A 246 -13.46 6.14 -19.01
CA SER A 246 -14.26 6.70 -20.11
C SER A 246 -13.54 6.62 -21.44
N ALA A 247 -12.21 6.72 -21.47
CA ALA A 247 -11.41 6.65 -22.68
C ALA A 247 -11.23 5.22 -23.23
N VAL A 248 -11.28 4.19 -22.35
CA VAL A 248 -11.05 2.79 -22.74
C VAL A 248 -12.35 1.97 -22.90
N ASN A 249 -13.52 2.57 -22.73
CA ASN A 249 -14.84 1.91 -22.86
C ASN A 249 -14.97 0.61 -22.04
N LEU A 250 -14.47 0.60 -20.82
CA LEU A 250 -14.56 -0.50 -19.84
C LEU A 250 -15.80 -0.35 -18.95
#